data_765ab758ccab594c7210136dfd415a5c
#
_entry.id   765ab758ccab594c7210136dfd415a5c
#
_cell.length_a   1.000
_cell.length_b   1.000
_cell.length_c   1.000
_cell.angle_alpha   90.00
_cell.angle_beta   90.00
_cell.angle_gamma   90.00
#
_symmetry.space_group_name_H-M   'P 1'
#
loop_
_entity.id
_entity.type
_entity.pdbx_description
1 polymer ?
#
loop_
_entity_poly.entity_id
_entity_poly.type
_entity_poly.pdbx_seq_one_letter_code
_entity_poly.pdbx_strand_id
1 'polypeptide(L)'
;MGLKVTLIYPGIAGRGWNSLKQGMDAGWISHGLASLSAAAKAEGFDVNLIDLRALSGWDHFREVLAERDPDVIGVTMMSVDYNPARQALAIAKEVKPTVVTVIGGPHVTIALQDSLRIPHVDYLVTGEGEITFPRLLRALAQGERPPYRVLRGEPPDLDAIPFSDRDLFLEEWKKWGYDLDSPEVPFVEELPPPFATIIAGRGCIYNCTFCKPGEDYLFGKRVRRRSVDNVLAELRMLVDRYHLASFM
;
A
#
# COMPACT_ATOMS: atom_id res chain seq x y z
N MET A 1 5.33 -23.58 -6.67
CA MET A 1 4.27 -22.57 -6.56
C MET A 1 4.90 -21.31 -5.99
N GLY A 2 4.64 -20.14 -6.56
CA GLY A 2 5.11 -18.88 -6.01
C GLY A 2 4.37 -18.53 -4.71
N LEU A 3 4.97 -17.69 -3.84
CA LEU A 3 4.31 -17.18 -2.65
C LEU A 3 3.06 -16.36 -3.03
N LYS A 4 1.95 -16.61 -2.33
CA LYS A 4 0.75 -15.80 -2.40
C LYS A 4 0.88 -14.62 -1.42
N VAL A 5 0.86 -13.42 -1.93
CA VAL A 5 1.01 -12.20 -1.14
C VAL A 5 -0.30 -11.43 -1.12
N THR A 6 -0.83 -11.16 0.07
CA THR A 6 -2.01 -10.31 0.24
C THR A 6 -1.61 -9.02 0.95
N LEU A 7 -1.80 -7.88 0.29
CA LEU A 7 -1.68 -6.58 0.91
C LEU A 7 -3.00 -6.20 1.58
N ILE A 8 -2.94 -5.52 2.72
CA ILE A 8 -4.13 -5.06 3.45
C ILE A 8 -4.09 -3.54 3.55
N TYR A 9 -5.16 -2.91 3.09
CA TYR A 9 -5.42 -1.50 3.32
C TYR A 9 -6.44 -1.34 4.46
N PRO A 10 -6.02 -0.86 5.64
CA PRO A 10 -6.87 -0.84 6.82
C PRO A 10 -7.83 0.35 6.92
N GLY A 11 -7.82 1.30 6.04
CA GLY A 11 -8.44 2.62 5.98
C GLY A 11 -9.87 2.82 6.53
N ILE A 12 -10.30 2.06 7.55
CA ILE A 12 -11.64 2.13 8.17
C ILE A 12 -11.71 3.05 9.41
N ALA A 13 -10.58 3.60 9.86
CA ALA A 13 -10.52 4.36 11.11
C ALA A 13 -11.39 5.64 11.11
N GLY A 14 -11.57 6.27 9.95
CA GLY A 14 -12.37 7.50 9.82
C GLY A 14 -13.80 7.29 9.34
N ARG A 15 -14.04 6.28 8.52
CA ARG A 15 -15.32 6.10 7.78
C ARG A 15 -15.99 4.75 8.01
N GLY A 16 -15.28 3.80 8.61
CA GLY A 16 -15.79 2.46 8.87
C GLY A 16 -15.84 1.55 7.65
N TRP A 17 -16.61 0.51 7.79
CA TRP A 17 -16.86 -0.52 6.80
C TRP A 17 -17.83 -0.05 5.71
N ASN A 18 -17.80 -0.70 4.52
CA ASN A 18 -18.65 -0.36 3.37
C ASN A 18 -18.55 1.13 2.97
N SER A 19 -17.37 1.72 3.11
CA SER A 19 -17.19 3.17 2.95
C SER A 19 -16.71 3.61 1.56
N LEU A 20 -16.44 2.70 0.64
CA LEU A 20 -15.93 3.03 -0.70
C LEU A 20 -16.86 3.90 -1.56
N LYS A 21 -18.18 3.94 -1.26
CA LYS A 21 -19.14 4.80 -1.95
C LYS A 21 -19.49 6.08 -1.18
N GLN A 22 -18.82 6.34 -0.06
CA GLN A 22 -19.19 7.40 0.87
C GLN A 22 -18.22 8.58 0.82
N GLY A 23 -18.37 9.44 -0.18
CA GLY A 23 -17.66 10.72 -0.26
C GLY A 23 -16.35 10.70 -1.06
N MET A 24 -15.71 11.85 -1.17
CA MET A 24 -14.57 12.09 -2.08
C MET A 24 -13.34 11.24 -1.81
N ASP A 25 -13.04 10.89 -0.54
CA ASP A 25 -11.83 10.10 -0.23
C ASP A 25 -12.03 8.58 -0.41
N ALA A 26 -13.25 8.15 -0.73
CA ALA A 26 -13.59 6.74 -0.78
C ALA A 26 -12.91 6.01 -1.94
N GLY A 27 -12.76 6.66 -3.07
CA GLY A 27 -12.16 6.11 -4.28
C GLY A 27 -10.66 6.39 -4.43
N TRP A 28 -9.92 6.70 -3.35
CA TRP A 28 -8.48 6.90 -3.43
C TRP A 28 -7.71 5.60 -3.17
N ILE A 29 -6.69 5.41 -3.99
CA ILE A 29 -5.74 4.31 -3.81
C ILE A 29 -4.66 4.69 -2.78
N SER A 30 -4.06 3.68 -2.16
CA SER A 30 -2.80 3.87 -1.46
C SER A 30 -1.64 3.72 -2.43
N HIS A 31 -1.03 4.83 -2.83
CA HIS A 31 0.15 4.81 -3.71
C HIS A 31 1.28 3.95 -3.16
N GLY A 32 1.46 3.93 -1.83
CA GLY A 32 2.46 3.06 -1.20
C GLY A 32 2.19 1.59 -1.45
N LEU A 33 0.95 1.11 -1.28
CA LEU A 33 0.59 -0.28 -1.58
C LEU A 33 0.63 -0.57 -3.08
N ALA A 34 0.17 0.36 -3.93
CA ALA A 34 0.22 0.22 -5.38
C ALA A 34 1.67 0.12 -5.89
N SER A 35 2.58 0.91 -5.31
CA SER A 35 4.02 0.85 -5.63
C SER A 35 4.67 -0.44 -5.17
N LEU A 36 4.35 -0.92 -3.94
CA LEU A 36 4.83 -2.21 -3.44
C LEU A 36 4.33 -3.38 -4.27
N SER A 37 3.04 -3.35 -4.68
CA SER A 37 2.47 -4.35 -5.57
C SER A 37 3.20 -4.38 -6.90
N ALA A 38 3.38 -3.22 -7.53
CA ALA A 38 4.10 -3.11 -8.79
C ALA A 38 5.52 -3.68 -8.71
N ALA A 39 6.26 -3.33 -7.65
CA ALA A 39 7.62 -3.82 -7.42
C ALA A 39 7.66 -5.34 -7.19
N ALA A 40 6.73 -5.89 -6.43
CA ALA A 40 6.67 -7.33 -6.17
C ALA A 40 6.20 -8.11 -7.41
N LYS A 41 5.20 -7.63 -8.14
CA LYS A 41 4.73 -8.24 -9.40
C LYS A 41 5.80 -8.24 -10.48
N ALA A 42 6.63 -7.20 -10.54
CA ALA A 42 7.78 -7.14 -11.47
C ALA A 42 8.82 -8.25 -11.21
N GLU A 43 8.88 -8.77 -9.97
CA GLU A 43 9.70 -9.93 -9.61
C GLU A 43 8.95 -11.28 -9.69
N GLY A 44 7.73 -11.27 -10.23
CA GLY A 44 6.94 -12.49 -10.49
C GLY A 44 6.11 -13.00 -9.31
N PHE A 45 5.93 -12.21 -8.25
CA PHE A 45 5.05 -12.58 -7.13
C PHE A 45 3.57 -12.36 -7.48
N ASP A 46 2.72 -13.26 -7.00
CA ASP A 46 1.26 -13.10 -7.05
C ASP A 46 0.81 -12.21 -5.90
N VAL A 47 0.41 -10.98 -6.22
CA VAL A 47 0.02 -9.95 -5.24
C VAL A 47 -1.42 -9.55 -5.44
N ASN A 48 -2.21 -9.63 -4.38
CA ASN A 48 -3.60 -9.16 -4.33
C ASN A 48 -3.82 -8.24 -3.13
N LEU A 49 -5.00 -7.62 -3.06
CA LEU A 49 -5.39 -6.68 -2.02
C LEU A 49 -6.61 -7.18 -1.25
N ILE A 50 -6.66 -6.89 0.03
CA ILE A 50 -7.89 -6.79 0.80
C ILE A 50 -8.03 -5.34 1.28
N ASP A 51 -9.03 -4.63 0.77
CA ASP A 51 -9.37 -3.29 1.22
C ASP A 51 -10.50 -3.39 2.26
N LEU A 52 -10.20 -3.11 3.52
CA LEU A 52 -11.19 -3.23 4.59
C LEU A 52 -12.40 -2.30 4.38
N ARG A 53 -12.23 -1.19 3.65
CA ARG A 53 -13.33 -0.28 3.33
C ARG A 53 -14.40 -0.92 2.45
N ALA A 54 -14.05 -1.96 1.70
CA ALA A 54 -14.98 -2.71 0.84
C ALA A 54 -15.79 -3.75 1.61
N LEU A 55 -15.34 -4.13 2.79
CA LEU A 55 -15.92 -5.23 3.57
C LEU A 55 -16.99 -4.73 4.56
N SER A 56 -17.80 -5.66 5.09
CA SER A 56 -18.89 -5.37 6.03
C SER A 56 -18.51 -5.50 7.51
N GLY A 57 -17.33 -6.03 7.82
CA GLY A 57 -16.87 -6.25 9.19
C GLY A 57 -15.73 -7.25 9.30
N TRP A 58 -15.34 -7.53 10.56
CA TRP A 58 -14.24 -8.45 10.84
C TRP A 58 -14.54 -9.90 10.49
N ASP A 59 -15.80 -10.35 10.60
CA ASP A 59 -16.17 -11.71 10.20
C ASP A 59 -16.05 -11.88 8.69
N HIS A 60 -16.51 -10.91 7.92
CA HIS A 60 -16.31 -10.89 6.46
C HIS A 60 -14.81 -10.87 6.09
N PHE A 61 -13.98 -10.12 6.84
CA PHE A 61 -12.53 -10.15 6.65
C PHE A 61 -11.93 -11.55 6.89
N ARG A 62 -12.41 -12.27 7.93
CA ARG A 62 -11.98 -13.66 8.21
C ARG A 62 -12.28 -14.59 7.04
N GLU A 63 -13.50 -14.51 6.51
CA GLU A 63 -13.94 -15.32 5.37
C GLU A 63 -13.08 -15.07 4.13
N VAL A 64 -12.91 -13.79 3.76
CA VAL A 64 -12.10 -13.39 2.60
C VAL A 64 -10.64 -13.82 2.78
N LEU A 65 -10.09 -13.66 3.97
CA LEU A 65 -8.71 -14.04 4.25
C LEU A 65 -8.50 -15.56 4.17
N ALA A 66 -9.46 -16.34 4.69
CA ALA A 66 -9.43 -17.79 4.60
C ALA A 66 -9.52 -18.29 3.15
N GLU A 67 -10.36 -17.65 2.33
CA GLU A 67 -10.47 -17.95 0.89
C GLU A 67 -9.17 -17.64 0.12
N ARG A 68 -8.53 -16.51 0.41
CA ARG A 68 -7.28 -16.09 -0.23
C ARG A 68 -6.10 -17.00 0.14
N ASP A 69 -6.11 -17.53 1.35
CA ASP A 69 -5.05 -18.39 1.91
C ASP A 69 -3.62 -17.87 1.63
N PRO A 70 -3.27 -16.65 2.04
CA PRO A 70 -1.98 -16.04 1.75
C PRO A 70 -0.83 -16.71 2.51
N ASP A 71 0.37 -16.70 1.92
CA ASP A 71 1.61 -17.07 2.59
C ASP A 71 2.24 -15.88 3.31
N VAL A 72 2.04 -14.69 2.74
CA VAL A 72 2.54 -13.41 3.29
C VAL A 72 1.42 -12.38 3.28
N ILE A 73 1.28 -11.68 4.40
CA ILE A 73 0.40 -10.52 4.54
C ILE A 73 1.25 -9.27 4.76
N GLY A 74 1.04 -8.23 3.93
CA GLY A 74 1.63 -6.91 4.10
C GLY A 74 0.57 -5.89 4.50
N VAL A 75 0.71 -5.25 5.66
CA VAL A 75 -0.22 -4.22 6.15
C VAL A 75 0.44 -2.86 6.12
N THR A 76 -0.15 -1.89 5.43
CA THR A 76 0.26 -0.49 5.56
C THR A 76 -0.37 0.13 6.80
N MET A 77 0.36 1.05 7.47
CA MET A 77 -0.12 1.66 8.70
C MET A 77 0.14 3.16 8.72
N MET A 78 -0.94 3.95 8.69
CA MET A 78 -0.96 5.32 9.18
C MET A 78 -1.24 5.30 10.69
N SER A 79 -0.96 6.39 11.41
CA SER A 79 -1.24 6.42 12.87
C SER A 79 -2.71 6.26 13.20
N VAL A 80 -3.60 6.74 12.35
CA VAL A 80 -5.05 6.55 12.48
C VAL A 80 -5.47 5.08 12.28
N ASP A 81 -4.70 4.31 11.53
CA ASP A 81 -4.98 2.90 11.21
C ASP A 81 -4.38 1.92 12.21
N TYR A 82 -3.76 2.40 13.29
CA TYR A 82 -3.08 1.55 14.28
C TYR A 82 -3.96 0.39 14.78
N ASN A 83 -5.18 0.70 15.24
CA ASN A 83 -6.09 -0.30 15.77
C ASN A 83 -6.62 -1.27 14.68
N PRO A 84 -7.13 -0.81 13.52
CA PRO A 84 -7.53 -1.71 12.44
C PRO A 84 -6.40 -2.60 11.95
N ALA A 85 -5.19 -2.06 11.77
CA ALA A 85 -4.04 -2.85 11.32
C ALA A 85 -3.67 -3.93 12.36
N ARG A 86 -3.62 -3.60 13.65
CA ARG A 86 -3.38 -4.56 14.73
C ARG A 86 -4.41 -5.68 14.77
N GLN A 87 -5.68 -5.31 14.62
CA GLN A 87 -6.78 -6.30 14.62
C GLN A 87 -6.69 -7.22 13.39
N ALA A 88 -6.38 -6.68 12.21
CA ALA A 88 -6.19 -7.47 11.00
C ALA A 88 -5.04 -8.50 11.15
N LEU A 89 -3.93 -8.10 11.77
CA LEU A 89 -2.80 -9.00 12.04
C LEU A 89 -3.16 -10.13 13.02
N ALA A 90 -3.92 -9.80 14.07
CA ALA A 90 -4.40 -10.81 15.03
C ALA A 90 -5.28 -11.85 14.34
N ILE A 91 -6.27 -11.40 13.57
CA ILE A 91 -7.15 -12.27 12.79
C ILE A 91 -6.36 -13.10 11.79
N ALA A 92 -5.35 -12.51 11.14
CA ALA A 92 -4.52 -13.24 10.18
C ALA A 92 -3.82 -14.44 10.84
N LYS A 93 -3.26 -14.26 12.02
CA LYS A 93 -2.61 -15.36 12.77
C LYS A 93 -3.61 -16.35 13.36
N GLU A 94 -4.85 -15.93 13.65
CA GLU A 94 -5.92 -16.85 14.05
C GLU A 94 -6.37 -17.74 12.87
N VAL A 95 -6.55 -17.16 11.69
CA VAL A 95 -6.98 -17.87 10.47
C VAL A 95 -5.88 -18.79 9.94
N LYS A 96 -4.64 -18.29 9.87
CA LYS A 96 -3.48 -19.05 9.38
C LYS A 96 -2.27 -18.77 10.27
N PRO A 97 -2.03 -19.59 11.32
CA PRO A 97 -0.90 -19.37 12.25
C PRO A 97 0.47 -19.30 11.58
N THR A 98 0.63 -19.94 10.42
CA THR A 98 1.88 -19.99 9.66
C THR A 98 2.09 -18.80 8.73
N VAL A 99 1.08 -17.95 8.51
CA VAL A 99 1.21 -16.79 7.62
C VAL A 99 2.29 -15.84 8.12
N VAL A 100 3.13 -15.35 7.21
CA VAL A 100 4.12 -14.33 7.54
C VAL A 100 3.47 -12.96 7.51
N THR A 101 3.59 -12.22 8.59
CA THR A 101 3.00 -10.89 8.74
C THR A 101 4.05 -9.80 8.67
N VAL A 102 3.83 -8.83 7.81
CA VAL A 102 4.72 -7.71 7.56
C VAL A 102 3.95 -6.42 7.75
N ILE A 103 4.49 -5.48 8.52
CA ILE A 103 3.93 -4.13 8.62
C ILE A 103 4.89 -3.10 8.07
N GLY A 104 4.36 -2.05 7.48
CA GLY A 104 5.12 -0.92 6.97
C GLY A 104 4.29 0.36 6.93
N GLY A 105 4.82 1.39 6.31
CA GLY A 105 4.14 2.67 6.16
C GLY A 105 4.58 3.74 7.15
N PRO A 106 3.91 4.91 7.12
CA PRO A 106 4.35 6.08 7.87
C PRO A 106 4.45 5.87 9.38
N HIS A 107 3.45 5.25 10.01
CA HIS A 107 3.47 5.03 11.45
C HIS A 107 4.64 4.14 11.87
N VAL A 108 4.88 3.03 11.16
CA VAL A 108 5.97 2.10 11.46
C VAL A 108 7.33 2.80 11.39
N THR A 109 7.48 3.73 10.45
CA THR A 109 8.72 4.48 10.25
C THR A 109 8.95 5.54 11.34
N ILE A 110 7.90 6.30 11.67
CA ILE A 110 7.99 7.41 12.61
C ILE A 110 7.93 6.95 14.07
N ALA A 111 7.11 5.92 14.36
CA ALA A 111 6.84 5.38 15.68
C ALA A 111 7.31 3.93 15.82
N LEU A 112 8.55 3.63 15.43
CA LEU A 112 9.10 2.28 15.41
C LEU A 112 9.00 1.58 16.78
N GLN A 113 9.28 2.29 17.88
CA GLN A 113 9.24 1.69 19.22
C GLN A 113 7.84 1.28 19.64
N ASP A 114 6.81 1.98 19.19
CA ASP A 114 5.41 1.62 19.37
C ASP A 114 5.04 0.42 18.50
N SER A 115 5.44 0.46 17.24
CA SER A 115 5.21 -0.60 16.27
C SER A 115 5.85 -1.94 16.67
N LEU A 116 7.01 -1.92 17.34
CA LEU A 116 7.68 -3.12 17.86
C LEU A 116 6.88 -3.85 18.95
N ARG A 117 5.94 -3.16 19.61
CA ARG A 117 5.06 -3.74 20.65
C ARG A 117 3.81 -4.39 20.06
N ILE A 118 3.54 -4.21 18.78
CA ILE A 118 2.38 -4.82 18.14
C ILE A 118 2.59 -6.34 18.10
N PRO A 119 1.66 -7.12 18.68
CA PRO A 119 1.73 -8.58 18.63
C PRO A 119 1.45 -9.08 17.21
N HIS A 120 1.84 -10.32 16.93
CA HIS A 120 1.55 -10.99 15.66
C HIS A 120 2.21 -10.35 14.42
N VAL A 121 3.33 -9.67 14.60
CA VAL A 121 4.14 -9.10 13.52
C VAL A 121 5.45 -9.87 13.42
N ASP A 122 5.74 -10.44 12.26
CA ASP A 122 7.01 -11.11 11.99
C ASP A 122 8.08 -10.10 11.55
N TYR A 123 7.73 -9.18 10.64
CA TYR A 123 8.65 -8.18 10.10
C TYR A 123 8.05 -6.77 10.08
N LEU A 124 8.92 -5.78 10.32
CA LEU A 124 8.61 -4.35 10.18
C LEU A 124 9.50 -3.75 9.10
N VAL A 125 8.90 -3.10 8.10
CA VAL A 125 9.64 -2.37 7.07
C VAL A 125 9.52 -0.88 7.33
N THR A 126 10.65 -0.21 7.62
CA THR A 126 10.70 1.25 7.83
C THR A 126 11.14 1.96 6.56
N GLY A 127 10.71 3.20 6.35
CA GLY A 127 11.04 3.97 5.14
C GLY A 127 10.35 3.41 3.89
N GLU A 128 11.03 3.45 2.77
CA GLU A 128 10.50 3.05 1.47
C GLU A 128 10.71 1.56 1.22
N GLY A 129 9.65 0.85 0.86
CA GLY A 129 9.62 -0.60 0.84
C GLY A 129 9.86 -1.26 -0.52
N GLU A 130 9.92 -0.49 -1.61
CA GLU A 130 9.89 -1.01 -2.99
C GLU A 130 11.08 -1.93 -3.35
N ILE A 131 12.21 -1.77 -2.68
CA ILE A 131 13.37 -2.67 -2.82
C ILE A 131 13.34 -3.74 -1.74
N THR A 132 13.06 -3.33 -0.50
CA THR A 132 13.21 -4.18 0.68
C THR A 132 12.12 -5.24 0.78
N PHE A 133 10.88 -4.90 0.42
CA PHE A 133 9.75 -5.85 0.47
C PHE A 133 9.90 -6.99 -0.55
N PRO A 134 10.15 -6.75 -1.85
CA PRO A 134 10.43 -7.85 -2.79
C PRO A 134 11.65 -8.70 -2.39
N ARG A 135 12.70 -8.09 -1.82
CA ARG A 135 13.86 -8.83 -1.29
C ARG A 135 13.45 -9.77 -0.16
N LEU A 136 12.59 -9.32 0.75
CA LEU A 136 12.02 -10.17 1.80
C LEU A 136 11.22 -11.33 1.19
N LEU A 137 10.37 -11.07 0.21
CA LEU A 137 9.57 -12.09 -0.46
C LEU A 137 10.46 -13.16 -1.13
N ARG A 138 11.56 -12.75 -1.77
CA ARG A 138 12.52 -13.70 -2.36
C ARG A 138 13.16 -14.61 -1.31
N ALA A 139 13.61 -14.06 -0.18
CA ALA A 139 14.17 -14.85 0.91
C ALA A 139 13.14 -15.87 1.44
N LEU A 140 11.90 -15.41 1.68
CA LEU A 140 10.81 -16.27 2.13
C LEU A 140 10.47 -17.38 1.12
N ALA A 141 10.50 -17.07 -0.18
CA ALA A 141 10.26 -18.04 -1.24
C ALA A 141 11.35 -19.14 -1.30
N GLN A 142 12.56 -18.80 -0.87
CA GLN A 142 13.68 -19.73 -0.74
C GLN A 142 13.68 -20.49 0.60
N GLY A 143 12.67 -20.27 1.45
CA GLY A 143 12.58 -20.86 2.78
C GLY A 143 13.47 -20.17 3.81
N GLU A 144 14.09 -19.05 3.46
CA GLU A 144 14.93 -18.28 4.36
C GLU A 144 14.11 -17.36 5.26
N ARG A 145 14.55 -17.20 6.50
CA ARG A 145 13.96 -16.28 7.48
C ARG A 145 15.01 -15.24 7.87
N PRO A 146 14.93 -13.99 7.38
CA PRO A 146 15.84 -12.94 7.82
C PRO A 146 15.89 -12.85 9.35
N PRO A 147 17.09 -12.77 9.95
CA PRO A 147 17.25 -12.83 11.41
C PRO A 147 16.79 -11.56 12.13
N TYR A 148 16.65 -10.47 11.39
CA TYR A 148 16.24 -9.17 11.94
C TYR A 148 14.77 -8.93 11.70
N ARG A 149 14.02 -8.61 12.75
CA ARG A 149 12.60 -8.29 12.69
C ARG A 149 12.35 -6.93 12.02
N VAL A 150 13.28 -5.99 12.17
CA VAL A 150 13.21 -4.66 11.54
C VAL A 150 14.07 -4.64 10.29
N LEU A 151 13.43 -4.40 9.16
CA LEU A 151 14.05 -4.26 7.85
C LEU A 151 14.02 -2.78 7.45
N ARG A 152 15.20 -2.19 7.27
CA ARG A 152 15.28 -0.80 6.84
C ARG A 152 15.04 -0.70 5.35
N GLY A 153 14.09 0.12 4.94
CA GLY A 153 13.80 0.41 3.55
C GLY A 153 14.94 1.17 2.88
N GLU A 154 15.19 0.81 1.63
CA GLU A 154 16.20 1.47 0.79
C GLU A 154 15.46 2.41 -0.16
N PRO A 155 15.82 3.72 -0.18
CA PRO A 155 15.24 4.66 -1.13
C PRO A 155 15.55 4.22 -2.57
N PRO A 156 14.54 3.94 -3.41
CA PRO A 156 14.77 3.53 -4.79
C PRO A 156 15.15 4.73 -5.68
N ASP A 157 15.76 4.43 -6.82
CA ASP A 157 15.72 5.33 -7.96
C ASP A 157 14.27 5.39 -8.47
N LEU A 158 13.66 6.58 -8.45
CA LEU A 158 12.24 6.75 -8.76
C LEU A 158 11.92 6.51 -10.24
N ASP A 159 12.89 6.61 -11.13
CA ASP A 159 12.75 6.30 -12.55
C ASP A 159 12.91 4.80 -12.84
N ALA A 160 13.54 4.06 -11.94
CA ALA A 160 13.79 2.63 -12.10
C ALA A 160 12.70 1.73 -11.54
N ILE A 161 11.83 2.24 -10.66
CA ILE A 161 10.71 1.46 -10.12
C ILE A 161 9.53 1.42 -11.11
N PRO A 162 8.75 0.32 -11.14
CA PRO A 162 7.55 0.24 -11.96
C PRO A 162 6.53 1.32 -11.58
N PHE A 163 5.69 1.71 -12.54
CA PHE A 163 4.54 2.59 -12.26
C PHE A 163 3.58 1.93 -11.29
N SER A 164 2.88 2.74 -10.49
CA SER A 164 1.94 2.27 -9.47
C SER A 164 0.89 1.33 -10.07
N ASP A 165 0.71 0.17 -9.45
CA ASP A 165 -0.28 -0.85 -9.82
C ASP A 165 -1.67 -0.43 -9.33
N ARG A 166 -2.37 0.35 -10.13
CA ARG A 166 -3.73 0.82 -9.80
C ARG A 166 -4.76 -0.29 -9.88
N ASP A 167 -4.52 -1.29 -10.73
CA ASP A 167 -5.41 -2.44 -10.86
C ASP A 167 -5.51 -3.24 -9.57
N LEU A 168 -4.48 -3.21 -8.72
CA LEU A 168 -4.53 -3.80 -7.38
C LEU A 168 -5.80 -3.38 -6.61
N PHE A 169 -6.18 -2.10 -6.71
CA PHE A 169 -7.37 -1.54 -6.07
C PHE A 169 -8.64 -1.74 -6.92
N LEU A 170 -8.56 -1.45 -8.21
CA LEU A 170 -9.72 -1.53 -9.11
C LEU A 170 -10.27 -2.96 -9.19
N GLU A 171 -9.42 -3.96 -9.31
CA GLU A 171 -9.83 -5.36 -9.33
C GLU A 171 -10.44 -5.80 -7.99
N GLU A 172 -9.88 -5.32 -6.87
CA GLU A 172 -10.44 -5.60 -5.55
C GLU A 172 -11.81 -4.95 -5.38
N TRP A 173 -11.93 -3.68 -5.70
CA TRP A 173 -13.19 -2.95 -5.57
C TRP A 173 -14.30 -3.54 -6.45
N LYS A 174 -13.96 -3.92 -7.68
CA LYS A 174 -14.90 -4.54 -8.61
C LYS A 174 -15.49 -5.84 -8.07
N LYS A 175 -14.72 -6.66 -7.36
CA LYS A 175 -15.22 -7.89 -6.70
C LYS A 175 -16.36 -7.60 -5.72
N TRP A 176 -16.36 -6.44 -5.10
CA TRP A 176 -17.34 -6.00 -4.12
C TRP A 176 -18.43 -5.10 -4.72
N GLY A 177 -18.53 -5.03 -6.04
CA GLY A 177 -19.55 -4.23 -6.73
C GLY A 177 -19.25 -2.72 -6.76
N TYR A 178 -17.99 -2.32 -6.57
CA TYR A 178 -17.53 -0.95 -6.72
C TYR A 178 -16.80 -0.80 -8.06
N ASP A 179 -17.56 -0.85 -9.15
CA ASP A 179 -17.01 -0.64 -10.49
C ASP A 179 -16.92 0.88 -10.74
N LEU A 180 -15.71 1.40 -10.74
CA LEU A 180 -15.43 2.79 -11.02
C LEU A 180 -14.93 2.90 -12.46
N ASP A 181 -15.55 3.78 -13.25
CA ASP A 181 -15.09 4.12 -14.61
C ASP A 181 -13.83 5.01 -14.57
N SER A 182 -13.13 5.05 -13.44
CA SER A 182 -11.98 5.91 -13.18
C SER A 182 -11.01 5.21 -12.24
N PRO A 183 -9.68 5.34 -12.44
CA PRO A 183 -8.69 4.83 -11.48
C PRO A 183 -8.86 5.38 -10.07
N GLU A 184 -9.27 6.63 -9.95
CA GLU A 184 -9.52 7.31 -8.68
C GLU A 184 -10.70 8.28 -8.82
N VAL A 185 -11.32 8.66 -7.71
CA VAL A 185 -12.37 9.68 -7.68
C VAL A 185 -11.71 11.05 -7.53
N PRO A 186 -12.02 12.04 -8.41
CA PRO A 186 -11.49 13.39 -8.26
C PRO A 186 -12.00 14.02 -6.97
N PHE A 187 -11.13 14.70 -6.24
CA PHE A 187 -11.48 15.42 -5.01
C PHE A 187 -11.73 16.93 -5.26
N VAL A 188 -11.60 17.34 -6.50
CA VAL A 188 -11.93 18.68 -6.99
C VAL A 188 -13.00 18.50 -8.07
N GLU A 189 -14.16 19.13 -7.89
CA GLU A 189 -15.31 18.96 -8.80
C GLU A 189 -15.02 19.39 -10.24
N GLU A 190 -14.07 20.30 -10.43
CA GLU A 190 -13.65 20.80 -11.74
C GLU A 190 -12.81 19.81 -12.55
N LEU A 191 -12.30 18.75 -11.93
CA LEU A 191 -11.53 17.73 -12.62
C LEU A 191 -12.45 16.61 -13.12
N PRO A 192 -12.62 16.46 -14.45
CA PRO A 192 -13.51 15.44 -14.99
C PRO A 192 -12.89 14.03 -14.82
N PRO A 193 -13.73 13.01 -14.53
CA PRO A 193 -13.32 11.62 -14.61
C PRO A 193 -13.19 11.16 -16.10
N PRO A 194 -12.42 10.11 -16.42
CA PRO A 194 -11.53 9.36 -15.53
C PRO A 194 -10.35 10.18 -15.02
N PHE A 195 -10.08 10.06 -13.71
CA PHE A 195 -9.09 10.83 -12.98
C PHE A 195 -8.03 9.93 -12.32
N ALA A 196 -6.80 10.42 -12.20
CA ALA A 196 -5.75 9.77 -11.42
C ALA A 196 -4.83 10.79 -10.74
N THR A 197 -4.28 10.41 -9.59
CA THR A 197 -3.18 11.13 -8.97
C THR A 197 -1.83 10.55 -9.39
N ILE A 198 -0.78 11.40 -9.48
CA ILE A 198 0.57 11.00 -9.87
C ILE A 198 1.56 11.55 -8.84
N ILE A 199 2.48 10.68 -8.41
CA ILE A 199 3.59 11.08 -7.56
C ILE A 199 4.82 11.34 -8.42
N ALA A 200 5.13 12.60 -8.67
CA ALA A 200 6.28 13.02 -9.46
C ALA A 200 7.58 13.14 -8.66
N GLY A 201 7.52 12.99 -7.34
CA GLY A 201 8.69 13.06 -6.48
C GLY A 201 8.36 12.71 -5.04
N ARG A 202 9.40 12.56 -4.22
CA ARG A 202 9.31 12.27 -2.79
C ARG A 202 10.20 13.23 -2.00
N GLY A 203 9.78 13.60 -0.80
CA GLY A 203 10.44 14.60 0.01
C GLY A 203 9.82 15.99 -0.19
N CYS A 204 10.16 16.93 0.67
CA CYS A 204 9.61 18.28 0.69
C CYS A 204 10.71 19.33 0.89
N ILE A 205 10.59 20.45 0.18
CA ILE A 205 11.53 21.58 0.29
C ILE A 205 11.25 22.47 1.50
N TYR A 206 10.03 22.41 2.04
CA TYR A 206 9.62 23.24 3.17
C TYR A 206 10.09 22.66 4.50
N ASN A 207 10.14 23.49 5.53
CA ASN A 207 10.58 23.12 6.87
C ASN A 207 9.50 23.39 7.92
N CYS A 208 8.27 22.96 7.65
CA CYS A 208 7.12 23.12 8.55
C CYS A 208 7.34 22.30 9.83
N THR A 209 7.32 22.94 10.99
CA THR A 209 7.67 22.32 12.28
C THR A 209 6.77 21.14 12.67
N PHE A 210 5.52 21.12 12.21
CA PHE A 210 4.55 20.05 12.48
C PHE A 210 4.66 18.86 11.51
N CYS A 211 5.24 19.03 10.33
CA CYS A 211 5.29 18.04 9.27
C CYS A 211 6.70 17.52 9.01
N LYS A 212 7.67 18.42 8.89
CA LYS A 212 9.03 18.11 8.42
C LYS A 212 9.76 17.01 9.20
N PRO A 213 9.67 16.93 10.52
CA PRO A 213 10.32 15.84 11.24
C PRO A 213 9.84 14.45 10.79
N GLY A 214 8.53 14.28 10.61
CA GLY A 214 7.94 13.02 10.12
C GLY A 214 8.32 12.72 8.69
N GLU A 215 8.26 13.72 7.83
CA GLU A 215 8.59 13.61 6.41
C GLU A 215 10.07 13.26 6.18
N ASP A 216 10.99 13.83 6.99
CA ASP A 216 12.41 13.49 6.94
C ASP A 216 12.69 12.02 7.34
N TYR A 217 11.90 11.46 8.27
CA TYR A 217 11.99 10.04 8.61
C TYR A 217 11.51 9.14 7.46
N LEU A 218 10.50 9.57 6.72
CA LEU A 218 9.93 8.78 5.62
C LEU A 218 10.83 8.80 4.37
N PHE A 219 11.23 9.98 3.92
CA PHE A 219 11.84 10.19 2.60
C PHE A 219 13.27 10.76 2.65
N GLY A 220 13.78 11.06 3.85
CA GLY A 220 15.06 11.73 4.03
C GLY A 220 14.97 13.25 3.78
N LYS A 221 16.11 13.94 3.97
CA LYS A 221 16.17 15.41 3.91
C LYS A 221 16.25 16.00 2.51
N ARG A 222 16.31 15.16 1.47
CA ARG A 222 16.46 15.60 0.08
C ARG A 222 15.19 15.29 -0.71
N VAL A 223 14.75 16.28 -1.49
CA VAL A 223 13.71 16.04 -2.48
C VAL A 223 14.30 15.22 -3.63
N ARG A 224 13.69 14.08 -3.91
CA ARG A 224 13.98 13.23 -5.06
C ARG A 224 12.86 13.36 -6.06
N ARG A 225 13.18 13.50 -7.34
CA ARG A 225 12.21 13.71 -8.41
C ARG A 225 12.39 12.65 -9.48
N ARG A 226 11.29 12.28 -10.08
CA ARG A 226 11.28 11.53 -11.33
C ARG A 226 11.70 12.44 -12.48
N SER A 227 12.27 11.89 -13.52
CA SER A 227 12.50 12.61 -14.77
C SER A 227 11.17 13.00 -15.42
N VAL A 228 11.18 14.05 -16.21
CA VAL A 228 10.00 14.48 -16.98
C VAL A 228 9.55 13.36 -17.92
N ASP A 229 10.49 12.68 -18.58
CA ASP A 229 10.19 11.58 -19.50
C ASP A 229 9.51 10.42 -18.81
N ASN A 230 9.93 10.06 -17.58
CA ASN A 230 9.31 9.01 -16.79
C ASN A 230 7.88 9.38 -16.36
N VAL A 231 7.63 10.62 -15.92
CA VAL A 231 6.29 11.11 -15.59
C VAL A 231 5.38 11.13 -16.82
N LEU A 232 5.88 11.61 -17.97
CA LEU A 232 5.13 11.61 -19.22
C LEU A 232 4.82 10.20 -19.71
N ALA A 233 5.72 9.24 -19.50
CA ALA A 233 5.48 7.84 -19.85
C ALA A 233 4.35 7.24 -19.01
N GLU A 234 4.30 7.52 -17.69
CA GLU A 234 3.17 7.10 -16.85
C GLU A 234 1.87 7.76 -17.29
N LEU A 235 1.87 9.07 -17.57
CA LEU A 235 0.67 9.78 -18.06
C LEU A 235 0.13 9.16 -19.35
N ARG A 236 1.00 8.87 -20.32
CA ARG A 236 0.61 8.20 -21.57
C ARG A 236 -0.01 6.83 -21.30
N MET A 237 0.62 6.04 -20.46
CA MET A 237 0.08 4.73 -20.06
C MET A 237 -1.31 4.87 -19.40
N LEU A 238 -1.51 5.88 -18.55
CA LEU A 238 -2.81 6.11 -17.91
C LEU A 238 -3.89 6.56 -18.91
N VAL A 239 -3.54 7.42 -19.86
CA VAL A 239 -4.45 7.82 -20.94
C VAL A 239 -4.84 6.62 -21.81
N ASP A 240 -3.86 5.81 -22.21
CA ASP A 240 -4.08 4.67 -23.11
C ASP A 240 -4.91 3.57 -22.41
N ARG A 241 -4.64 3.31 -21.13
CA ARG A 241 -5.25 2.21 -20.38
C ARG A 241 -6.60 2.56 -19.77
N TYR A 242 -6.73 3.75 -19.18
CA TYR A 242 -7.90 4.17 -18.40
C TYR A 242 -8.67 5.31 -19.05
N HIS A 243 -8.29 5.74 -20.27
CA HIS A 243 -8.90 6.88 -20.97
C HIS A 243 -8.90 8.16 -20.12
N LEU A 244 -7.81 8.40 -19.39
CA LEU A 244 -7.68 9.47 -18.41
C LEU A 244 -8.05 10.84 -19.00
N ALA A 245 -8.99 11.54 -18.36
CA ALA A 245 -9.44 12.88 -18.76
C ALA A 245 -8.75 13.99 -17.95
N SER A 246 -8.40 13.68 -16.68
CA SER A 246 -7.72 14.64 -15.81
C SER A 246 -6.78 13.95 -14.83
N PHE A 247 -5.82 14.72 -14.28
CA PHE A 247 -4.86 14.22 -13.28
C PHE A 247 -4.41 15.33 -12.33
N MET A 248 -3.84 14.92 -11.21
CA MET A 248 -3.17 15.81 -10.27
C MET A 248 -1.82 15.24 -9.82
#